data_54d2c1303f90048413d77df9632ce17f
#
_entry.id   54d2c1303f90048413d77df9632ce17f
#
_cell.length_a   1.000
_cell.length_b   1.000
_cell.length_c   1.000
_cell.angle_alpha   90.00
_cell.angle_beta   90.00
_cell.angle_gamma   90.00
#
_symmetry.space_group_name_H-M   'P 1'
#
loop_
_entity.id
_entity.type
_entity.pdbx_description
1 polymer ?
#
loop_
_entity_poly.entity_id
_entity_poly.type
_entity_poly.pdbx_seq_one_letter_code
_entity_poly.pdbx_strand_id
1 'polypeptide(L)' 'MPLKNVELVKLGGRIRYARKLLGFSQNDFATKCGLDRSYLGRVERGSRNVTFDVLCTICDGLTCDIATITRGIPHLLAL' A
#
# COMPACT_ATOMS: atom_id res chain seq x y z
N MET A 1 10.20 15.80 -16.41
CA MET A 1 9.61 14.51 -16.05
C MET A 1 9.63 14.33 -14.54
N PRO A 2 8.50 14.07 -13.95
CA PRO A 2 8.47 13.91 -12.51
C PRO A 2 9.23 12.66 -12.08
N LEU A 3 9.95 12.77 -10.99
CA LEU A 3 10.60 11.64 -10.38
C LEU A 3 9.55 10.76 -9.73
N LYS A 4 9.85 9.47 -9.66
CA LYS A 4 9.01 8.55 -8.96
C LYS A 4 8.94 8.95 -7.49
N ASN A 5 7.76 8.92 -6.91
CA ASN A 5 7.59 9.27 -5.52
C ASN A 5 8.09 8.12 -4.64
N VAL A 6 9.21 8.36 -3.97
CA VAL A 6 9.87 7.32 -3.16
C VAL A 6 8.98 6.84 -2.02
N GLU A 7 8.22 7.75 -1.41
CA GLU A 7 7.32 7.38 -0.32
C GLU A 7 6.20 6.47 -0.80
N LEU A 8 5.65 6.76 -1.97
CA LEU A 8 4.59 5.91 -2.53
C LEU A 8 5.14 4.55 -2.95
N VAL A 9 6.36 4.50 -3.45
CA VAL A 9 7.00 3.24 -3.81
C VAL A 9 7.22 2.37 -2.56
N LYS A 10 7.69 2.99 -1.48
CA LYS A 10 7.87 2.27 -0.21
C LYS A 10 6.55 1.74 0.32
N LEU A 11 5.54 2.60 0.34
CA LEU A 11 4.23 2.22 0.83
C LEU A 11 3.63 1.09 -0.01
N GLY A 12 3.65 1.26 -1.32
CA GLY A 12 3.12 0.25 -2.24
C GLY A 12 3.82 -1.08 -2.10
N GLY A 13 5.13 -1.06 -1.94
CA GLY A 13 5.91 -2.28 -1.73
C GLY A 13 5.54 -3.00 -0.45
N ARG A 14 5.28 -2.26 0.62
CA ARG A 14 4.84 -2.84 1.88
C ARG A 14 3.45 -3.46 1.79
N ILE A 15 2.55 -2.79 1.10
CA ILE A 15 1.21 -3.32 0.87
C ILE A 15 1.32 -4.64 0.11
N ARG A 16 2.10 -4.66 -0.95
CA ARG A 16 2.30 -5.87 -1.75
C ARG A 16 2.90 -7.00 -0.93
N TYR A 17 3.92 -6.70 -0.14
CA TYR A 17 4.58 -7.69 0.70
C TYR A 17 3.60 -8.30 1.70
N ALA A 18 2.86 -7.45 2.41
CA ALA A 18 1.90 -7.91 3.40
C ALA A 18 0.77 -8.73 2.75
N ARG A 19 0.29 -8.28 1.58
CA ARG A 19 -0.72 -9.01 0.83
C ARG A 19 -0.25 -10.43 0.50
N LYS A 20 0.98 -10.54 0.02
CA LYS A 20 1.55 -11.84 -0.35
C LYS A 20 1.76 -12.73 0.86
N LEU A 21 2.19 -12.15 1.98
CA LEU A 21 2.35 -12.91 3.22
C LEU A 21 1.03 -13.53 3.67
N LEU A 22 -0.08 -12.83 3.43
CA LEU A 22 -1.40 -13.34 3.78
C LEU A 22 -1.96 -14.31 2.73
N GLY A 23 -1.24 -14.53 1.65
CA GLY A 23 -1.64 -15.48 0.63
C GLY A 23 -2.63 -14.95 -0.40
N PHE A 24 -2.85 -13.64 -0.46
CA PHE A 24 -3.78 -13.07 -1.42
C PHE A 24 -3.13 -12.79 -2.75
N SER A 25 -3.81 -13.17 -3.84
CA SER A 25 -3.49 -12.62 -5.15
C SER A 25 -3.90 -11.15 -5.18
N GLN A 26 -3.38 -10.40 -6.13
CA GLN A 26 -3.77 -9.00 -6.28
C GLN A 26 -5.28 -8.87 -6.54
N ASN A 27 -5.82 -9.75 -7.39
CA ASN A 27 -7.24 -9.73 -7.70
C ASN A 27 -8.10 -10.05 -6.48
N ASP A 28 -7.73 -11.07 -5.73
CA ASP A 28 -8.50 -11.46 -4.55
C ASP A 28 -8.46 -10.38 -3.47
N PHE A 29 -7.30 -9.77 -3.28
CA PHE A 29 -7.18 -8.71 -2.28
C PHE A 29 -7.97 -7.47 -2.68
N ALA A 30 -7.91 -7.10 -3.96
CA ALA A 30 -8.70 -5.97 -4.47
C ALA A 30 -10.18 -6.22 -4.22
N THR A 31 -10.65 -7.42 -4.51
CA THR A 31 -12.04 -7.80 -4.28
C THR A 31 -12.38 -7.68 -2.78
N LYS A 32 -11.52 -8.18 -1.93
CA LYS A 32 -11.72 -8.10 -0.48
C LYS A 32 -11.87 -6.66 -0.01
N CYS A 33 -11.07 -5.75 -0.57
CA CYS A 33 -11.07 -4.34 -0.18
C CYS A 33 -12.12 -3.51 -0.93
N GLY A 34 -12.82 -4.10 -1.89
CA GLY A 34 -13.77 -3.34 -2.71
C GLY A 34 -13.07 -2.37 -3.65
N LEU A 35 -11.86 -2.70 -4.08
CA LEU A 35 -11.05 -1.86 -4.96
C LEU A 35 -10.94 -2.49 -6.34
N ASP A 36 -10.77 -1.63 -7.35
CA ASP A 36 -10.44 -2.09 -8.68
C ASP A 36 -9.02 -2.67 -8.68
N ARG A 37 -8.84 -3.84 -9.30
CA ARG A 37 -7.53 -4.51 -9.34
C ARG A 37 -6.46 -3.64 -10.00
N SER A 38 -6.84 -2.95 -11.07
CA SER A 38 -5.90 -2.08 -11.79
C SER A 38 -5.42 -0.93 -10.89
N TYR A 39 -6.35 -0.37 -10.11
CA TYR A 39 -6.01 0.69 -9.14
C TYR A 39 -5.07 0.16 -8.07
N LEU A 40 -5.39 -1.00 -7.49
CA LEU A 40 -4.52 -1.62 -6.49
C LEU A 40 -3.13 -1.88 -7.05
N GLY A 41 -3.05 -2.36 -8.27
CA GLY A 41 -1.76 -2.58 -8.93
C GLY A 41 -0.93 -1.31 -9.03
N ARG A 42 -1.56 -0.19 -9.36
CA ARG A 42 -0.86 1.09 -9.42
C ARG A 42 -0.41 1.57 -8.05
N VAL A 43 -1.24 1.35 -7.03
CA VAL A 43 -0.86 1.68 -5.65
C VAL A 43 0.35 0.86 -5.23
N GLU A 44 0.35 -0.43 -5.52
CA GLU A 44 1.46 -1.31 -5.14
C GLU A 44 2.76 -0.95 -5.86
N ARG A 45 2.68 -0.42 -7.07
CA ARG A 45 3.88 0.03 -7.79
C ARG A 45 4.34 1.42 -7.38
N GLY A 46 3.56 2.12 -6.56
CA GLY A 46 3.88 3.49 -6.16
C GLY A 46 3.64 4.51 -7.24
N SER A 47 2.87 4.16 -8.27
CA SER A 47 2.57 5.06 -9.39
C SER A 47 1.22 5.77 -9.23
N ARG A 48 0.50 5.51 -8.15
CA ARG A 48 -0.77 6.15 -7.87
C ARG A 48 -0.82 6.56 -6.41
N ASN A 49 -1.20 7.80 -6.18
CA ASN A 49 -1.42 8.29 -4.82
C ASN A 49 -2.61 7.56 -4.20
N VAL A 50 -2.58 7.39 -2.90
CA VAL A 50 -3.66 6.73 -2.17
C VAL A 50 -4.19 7.70 -1.13
N THR A 51 -5.51 7.82 -1.04
CA THR A 51 -6.11 8.65 -0.03
C THR A 51 -6.05 7.94 1.32
N PHE A 52 -6.17 8.72 2.39
CA PHE A 52 -6.07 8.14 3.72
C PHE A 52 -7.17 7.10 3.97
N ASP A 53 -8.39 7.38 3.55
CA ASP A 53 -9.48 6.42 3.77
C ASP A 53 -9.31 5.14 2.97
N VAL A 54 -8.78 5.22 1.76
CA VAL A 54 -8.46 4.01 0.99
C VAL A 54 -7.34 3.24 1.67
N LEU A 55 -6.33 3.96 2.19
CA LEU A 55 -5.25 3.30 2.93
C LEU A 55 -5.78 2.58 4.16
N CYS A 56 -6.73 3.19 4.87
CA CYS A 56 -7.39 2.54 6.00
C CYS A 56 -8.10 1.26 5.57
N THR A 57 -8.79 1.29 4.42
CA THR A 57 -9.45 0.12 3.88
C THR A 57 -8.44 -1.00 3.57
N ILE A 58 -7.33 -0.63 2.97
CA ILE A 58 -6.26 -1.59 2.66
C ILE A 58 -5.68 -2.19 3.95
N CYS A 59 -5.39 -1.35 4.93
CA CYS A 59 -4.86 -1.81 6.21
C CYS A 59 -5.83 -2.73 6.93
N ASP A 60 -7.12 -2.42 6.87
CA ASP A 60 -8.14 -3.29 7.44
C ASP A 60 -8.10 -4.67 6.77
N GLY A 61 -8.00 -4.69 5.45
CA GLY A 61 -7.86 -5.94 4.71
C GLY A 61 -6.59 -6.71 5.04
N LEU A 62 -5.51 -6.00 5.37
CA LEU A 62 -4.23 -6.60 5.77
C LEU A 62 -4.19 -6.94 7.25
N THR A 63 -5.19 -6.56 8.03
CA THR A 63 -5.23 -6.70 9.49
C THR A 63 -4.03 -6.03 10.18
N CYS A 64 -3.68 -4.84 9.71
CA CYS A 64 -2.64 -4.03 10.34
C CYS A 64 -3.15 -2.60 10.50
N ASP A 65 -2.44 -1.81 11.30
CA ASP A 65 -2.79 -0.40 11.46
C ASP A 65 -1.96 0.50 10.53
N ILE A 66 -2.34 1.76 10.48
CA ILE A 66 -1.64 2.75 9.65
C ILE A 66 -0.19 2.89 10.11
N ALA A 67 0.06 2.86 11.41
CA ALA A 67 1.42 3.01 11.93
C ALA A 67 2.35 1.91 11.41
N THR A 68 1.84 0.68 11.35
CA THR A 68 2.62 -0.45 10.87
C THR A 68 3.00 -0.30 9.41
N ILE A 69 2.01 0.05 8.56
CA ILE A 69 2.24 0.09 7.12
C ILE A 69 3.09 1.30 6.71
N THR A 70 3.06 2.38 7.52
CA THR A 70 3.76 3.62 7.19
C THR A 70 5.03 3.84 8.02
N ARG A 71 5.42 2.92 8.88
CA ARG A 71 6.58 3.08 9.74
C ARG A 71 7.81 3.52 8.94
N GLY A 72 8.45 4.60 9.37
CA GLY A 72 9.66 5.09 8.73
C GLY A 72 9.44 5.82 7.41
N ILE A 73 8.20 6.08 7.03
CA ILE A 73 7.90 6.88 5.86
C ILE A 73 7.53 8.29 6.35
N PRO A 74 8.09 9.34 5.76
CA PRO A 74 8.90 9.37 4.52
C PRO A 74 10.29 8.79 4.65
N HIS A 75 10.90 8.90 5.82
CA HIS A 75 12.16 8.25 6.09
C HIS A 75 12.40 8.26 7.60
N LEU A 76 13.09 7.25 8.04
CA LEU A 76 13.44 7.13 9.44
C LEU A 76 14.71 7.92 9.68
N LEU A 77 14.60 8.99 10.46
CA LEU A 77 15.76 9.78 10.84
C LEU A 77 16.19 9.42 12.25
N ALA A 78 17.50 9.29 12.42
CA ALA A 78 18.08 9.19 13.72
C ALA A 78 18.26 10.61 14.24
N LEU A 79 17.37 11.06 15.04
CA LEU A 79 17.44 12.41 15.59
C LEU A 79 18.24 12.43 16.86
#